data_4164ace9e4ea256a5b0b4932f5f3fcc3
#
_entry.id   4164ace9e4ea256a5b0b4932f5f3fcc3
#
_cell.length_a   1.000
_cell.length_b   1.000
_cell.length_c   1.000
_cell.angle_alpha   90.00
_cell.angle_beta   90.00
_cell.angle_gamma   90.00
#
_symmetry.space_group_name_H-M   'P 1'
#
loop_
_entity.id
_entity.type
_entity.pdbx_description
1 polymer ?
#
loop_
_entity_poly.entity_id
_entity_poly.type
_entity_poly.pdbx_seq_one_letter_code
_entity_poly.pdbx_strand_id
1 'polypeptide(L)'
;MSTRSILAIAAAAALLASPALAADRAKVAIDCKPAGDRFGYACIFKLTNARTGAPIEGAELTIGADMPSMPMAHNVKPVKAEPAGAPGEYKAHLALEMYGDWAVRLRISGVFRDQIVELKGFTEQGSGPPSKRAHGSKGGGHHKH
;
A
#
# COMPACT_ATOMS: atom_id res chain seq x y z
N MET A 1 -11.43 79.02 -3.03
CA MET A 1 -10.89 78.03 -3.94
C MET A 1 -10.67 76.77 -3.18
N SER A 2 -11.56 75.76 -3.38
CA SER A 2 -11.53 74.48 -2.65
C SER A 2 -10.84 73.43 -3.48
N THR A 3 -9.72 72.98 -3.01
CA THR A 3 -8.99 71.82 -3.60
C THR A 3 -9.44 70.52 -2.90
N ARG A 4 -10.25 69.74 -3.58
CA ARG A 4 -10.68 68.41 -3.14
C ARG A 4 -9.61 67.38 -3.46
N SER A 5 -8.86 66.90 -2.45
CA SER A 5 -8.00 65.76 -2.55
C SER A 5 -8.80 64.46 -2.59
N ILE A 6 -8.73 63.74 -3.68
CA ILE A 6 -9.34 62.40 -3.79
C ILE A 6 -8.29 61.39 -3.37
N LEU A 7 -8.52 60.77 -2.18
CA LEU A 7 -7.71 59.65 -1.75
C LEU A 7 -8.22 58.37 -2.49
N ALA A 8 -7.39 57.85 -3.35
CA ALA A 8 -7.61 56.56 -3.99
C ALA A 8 -7.14 55.45 -3.02
N ILE A 9 -8.07 54.69 -2.47
CA ILE A 9 -7.81 53.52 -1.66
C ILE A 9 -7.63 52.33 -2.63
N ALA A 10 -6.41 51.89 -2.80
CA ALA A 10 -6.12 50.65 -3.52
C ALA A 10 -6.33 49.46 -2.57
N ALA A 11 -7.40 48.73 -2.78
CA ALA A 11 -7.68 47.49 -2.08
C ALA A 11 -6.82 46.39 -2.70
N ALA A 12 -5.71 46.00 -2.03
CA ALA A 12 -4.93 44.85 -2.38
C ALA A 12 -5.66 43.57 -1.92
N ALA A 13 -6.28 42.87 -2.87
CA ALA A 13 -6.84 41.54 -2.63
C ALA A 13 -5.70 40.53 -2.47
N ALA A 14 -5.36 40.20 -1.25
CA ALA A 14 -4.44 39.09 -0.95
C ALA A 14 -5.17 37.77 -1.24
N LEU A 15 -4.81 37.13 -2.33
CA LEU A 15 -5.20 35.74 -2.63
C LEU A 15 -4.54 34.83 -1.61
N LEU A 16 -5.27 34.44 -0.58
CA LEU A 16 -4.90 33.38 0.35
C LEU A 16 -4.93 32.05 -0.41
N ALA A 17 -3.82 31.65 -0.99
CA ALA A 17 -3.64 30.31 -1.47
C ALA A 17 -3.65 29.37 -0.26
N SER A 18 -4.75 28.69 -0.03
CA SER A 18 -4.83 27.63 0.98
C SER A 18 -3.85 26.53 0.54
N PRO A 19 -2.90 26.11 1.41
CA PRO A 19 -2.07 24.96 1.10
C PRO A 19 -3.01 23.75 0.97
N ALA A 20 -3.01 23.13 -0.20
CA ALA A 20 -3.67 21.85 -0.38
C ALA A 20 -3.00 20.86 0.56
N LEU A 21 -3.69 20.42 1.62
CA LEU A 21 -3.22 19.38 2.50
C LEU A 21 -3.06 18.12 1.64
N ALA A 22 -1.81 17.70 1.45
CA ALA A 22 -1.53 16.42 0.80
C ALA A 22 -2.23 15.32 1.58
N ALA A 23 -3.02 14.46 0.89
CA ALA A 23 -3.69 13.35 1.53
C ALA A 23 -2.65 12.43 2.19
N ASP A 24 -2.93 11.99 3.42
CA ASP A 24 -2.07 11.04 4.12
C ASP A 24 -2.01 9.74 3.33
N ARG A 25 -0.80 9.24 3.18
CA ARG A 25 -0.50 7.97 2.52
C ARG A 25 0.20 7.05 3.49
N ALA A 26 -0.10 5.78 3.40
CA ALA A 26 0.55 4.76 4.20
C ALA A 26 1.64 4.04 3.40
N LYS A 27 2.66 3.59 4.13
CA LYS A 27 3.58 2.52 3.73
C LYS A 27 3.33 1.31 4.58
N VAL A 28 3.56 0.13 4.03
CA VAL A 28 3.45 -1.13 4.74
C VAL A 28 4.73 -1.94 4.59
N ALA A 29 5.18 -2.56 5.67
CA ALA A 29 6.11 -3.67 5.65
C ALA A 29 5.34 -4.94 6.01
N ILE A 30 5.49 -6.00 5.22
CA ILE A 30 4.76 -7.26 5.37
C ILE A 30 5.77 -8.36 5.67
N ASP A 31 5.62 -9.03 6.79
CA ASP A 31 6.38 -10.23 7.16
C ASP A 31 5.40 -11.34 7.49
N CYS A 32 5.49 -12.44 6.75
CA CYS A 32 4.63 -13.60 6.92
C CYS A 32 5.47 -14.84 7.17
N LYS A 33 5.09 -15.60 8.18
CA LYS A 33 5.71 -16.90 8.53
C LYS A 33 4.70 -18.02 8.35
N PRO A 34 5.15 -19.21 7.94
CA PRO A 34 4.28 -20.37 7.83
C PRO A 34 3.58 -20.66 9.17
N ALA A 35 2.29 -20.87 9.14
CA ALA A 35 1.49 -21.17 10.31
C ALA A 35 0.21 -21.92 9.94
N GLY A 36 -0.03 -23.04 10.59
CA GLY A 36 -1.22 -23.86 10.36
C GLY A 36 -1.08 -24.74 9.13
N ASP A 37 -2.01 -24.60 8.18
CA ASP A 37 -2.05 -25.40 6.96
C ASP A 37 -0.88 -25.12 6.02
N ARG A 38 -0.69 -26.02 5.05
CA ARG A 38 0.42 -25.98 4.08
C ARG A 38 0.66 -24.62 3.43
N PHE A 39 -0.39 -23.87 3.14
CA PHE A 39 -0.33 -22.54 2.54
C PHE A 39 -0.85 -21.44 3.46
N GLY A 40 -0.91 -21.74 4.79
CA GLY A 40 -1.29 -20.79 5.81
C GLY A 40 -0.09 -19.98 6.30
N TYR A 41 -0.32 -18.70 6.56
CA TYR A 41 0.72 -17.77 7.02
C TYR A 41 0.18 -16.85 8.10
N ALA A 42 0.92 -16.75 9.20
CA ALA A 42 0.73 -15.69 10.17
C ALA A 42 1.52 -14.46 9.71
N CYS A 43 0.82 -13.38 9.43
CA CYS A 43 1.41 -12.17 8.87
C CYS A 43 1.36 -11.01 9.85
N ILE A 44 2.46 -10.24 9.90
CA ILE A 44 2.53 -8.94 10.56
C ILE A 44 2.62 -7.87 9.48
N PHE A 45 1.77 -6.86 9.61
CA PHE A 45 1.71 -5.69 8.76
C PHE A 45 2.10 -4.47 9.57
N LYS A 46 3.23 -3.86 9.27
CA LYS A 46 3.68 -2.64 9.93
C LYS A 46 3.32 -1.44 9.07
N LEU A 47 2.37 -0.64 9.54
CA LEU A 47 1.91 0.57 8.88
C LEU A 47 2.63 1.79 9.40
N THR A 48 3.13 2.61 8.48
CA THR A 48 3.74 3.91 8.78
C THR A 48 3.22 4.98 7.84
N ASN A 49 3.18 6.21 8.32
CA ASN A 49 2.89 7.35 7.46
C ASN A 49 4.03 7.52 6.45
N ALA A 50 3.72 7.57 5.16
CA ALA A 50 4.71 7.63 4.09
C ALA A 50 5.58 8.90 4.14
N ARG A 51 5.05 9.99 4.69
CA ARG A 51 5.74 11.28 4.78
C ARG A 51 6.58 11.41 6.04
N THR A 52 6.07 10.97 7.18
CA THR A 52 6.71 11.19 8.49
C THR A 52 7.41 9.96 9.05
N GLY A 53 7.07 8.77 8.56
CA GLY A 53 7.55 7.49 9.12
C GLY A 53 6.90 7.11 10.45
N ALA A 54 5.98 7.91 10.98
CA ALA A 54 5.28 7.62 12.22
C ALA A 54 4.39 6.38 12.08
N PRO A 55 4.29 5.52 13.10
CA PRO A 55 3.39 4.38 13.07
C PRO A 55 1.93 4.84 13.00
N ILE A 56 1.11 4.10 12.25
CA ILE A 56 -0.32 4.36 12.11
C ILE A 56 -1.07 3.41 13.01
N GLU A 57 -1.65 3.94 14.08
CA GLU A 57 -2.45 3.20 15.05
C GLU A 57 -3.94 3.43 14.82
N GLY A 58 -4.77 2.53 15.31
CA GLY A 58 -6.21 2.63 15.27
C GLY A 58 -6.82 2.48 13.87
N ALA A 59 -6.06 2.02 12.89
CA ALA A 59 -6.58 1.74 11.56
C ALA A 59 -7.37 0.44 11.54
N GLU A 60 -8.39 0.42 10.70
CA GLU A 60 -9.07 -0.81 10.31
C GLU A 60 -8.43 -1.31 9.01
N LEU A 61 -7.91 -2.53 9.05
CA LEU A 61 -7.27 -3.15 7.90
C LEU A 61 -8.08 -4.34 7.41
N THR A 62 -8.32 -4.37 6.10
CA THR A 62 -8.82 -5.54 5.40
C THR A 62 -7.76 -6.00 4.41
N ILE A 63 -7.34 -7.26 4.54
CA ILE A 63 -6.27 -7.85 3.76
C ILE A 63 -6.87 -8.85 2.77
N GLY A 64 -6.61 -8.62 1.49
CA GLY A 64 -6.91 -9.58 0.42
C GLY A 64 -5.62 -10.01 -0.28
N ALA A 65 -5.67 -11.10 -0.99
CA ALA A 65 -4.56 -11.56 -1.84
C ALA A 65 -5.10 -12.16 -3.12
N ASP A 66 -4.46 -11.82 -4.22
CA ASP A 66 -4.72 -12.41 -5.53
C ASP A 66 -3.43 -12.74 -6.26
N MET A 67 -3.50 -13.58 -7.27
CA MET A 67 -2.36 -14.02 -8.04
C MET A 67 -2.34 -13.34 -9.41
N PRO A 68 -1.49 -12.32 -9.63
CA PRO A 68 -1.51 -11.58 -10.90
C PRO A 68 -1.18 -12.42 -12.13
N SER A 69 -0.44 -13.51 -11.94
CA SER A 69 -0.11 -14.45 -13.02
C SER A 69 -1.29 -15.31 -13.47
N MET A 70 -2.30 -15.46 -12.61
CA MET A 70 -3.50 -16.25 -12.87
C MET A 70 -4.73 -15.48 -12.39
N PRO A 71 -5.09 -14.39 -13.06
CA PRO A 71 -6.22 -13.56 -12.65
C PRO A 71 -7.49 -14.39 -12.61
N MET A 72 -8.32 -14.17 -11.59
CA MET A 72 -9.59 -14.85 -11.35
C MET A 72 -9.50 -16.34 -10.93
N ALA A 73 -8.34 -16.97 -11.05
CA ALA A 73 -8.17 -18.38 -10.68
C ALA A 73 -7.94 -18.57 -9.17
N HIS A 74 -7.18 -17.67 -8.56
CA HIS A 74 -6.83 -17.73 -7.14
C HIS A 74 -7.13 -16.37 -6.49
N ASN A 75 -8.22 -16.32 -5.77
CA ASN A 75 -8.69 -15.11 -5.11
C ASN A 75 -9.05 -15.42 -3.66
N VAL A 76 -8.14 -15.08 -2.77
CA VAL A 76 -8.31 -15.34 -1.34
C VAL A 76 -9.34 -14.40 -0.75
N LYS A 77 -10.26 -14.98 0.04
CA LYS A 77 -11.28 -14.21 0.76
C LYS A 77 -10.61 -13.17 1.68
N PRO A 78 -11.02 -11.89 1.60
CA PRO A 78 -10.45 -10.86 2.46
C PRO A 78 -10.64 -11.16 3.95
N VAL A 79 -9.61 -10.88 4.73
CA VAL A 79 -9.62 -11.03 6.19
C VAL A 79 -9.36 -9.68 6.86
N LYS A 80 -9.93 -9.48 8.04
CA LYS A 80 -9.62 -8.32 8.89
C LYS A 80 -8.34 -8.60 9.67
N ALA A 81 -7.44 -7.61 9.72
CA ALA A 81 -6.30 -7.66 10.59
C ALA A 81 -6.65 -7.06 11.96
N GLU A 82 -5.98 -7.56 12.99
CA GLU A 82 -6.11 -7.11 14.37
C GLU A 82 -4.82 -6.42 14.83
N PRO A 83 -4.88 -5.49 15.80
CA PRO A 83 -3.67 -4.93 16.40
C PRO A 83 -2.77 -6.03 16.95
N ALA A 84 -1.46 -5.91 16.71
CA ALA A 84 -0.47 -6.91 17.13
C ALA A 84 0.28 -6.53 18.42
N GLY A 85 -0.09 -5.42 19.07
CA GLY A 85 0.47 -4.97 20.34
C GLY A 85 1.55 -3.88 20.22
N ALA A 86 2.42 -3.91 19.21
CA ALA A 86 3.36 -2.82 18.93
C ALA A 86 2.69 -1.71 18.12
N PRO A 87 3.12 -0.43 18.28
CA PRO A 87 2.55 0.69 17.56
C PRO A 87 2.62 0.49 16.03
N GLY A 88 1.48 0.64 15.35
CA GLY A 88 1.38 0.49 13.90
C GLY A 88 1.48 -0.94 13.38
N GLU A 89 1.55 -1.93 14.25
CA GLU A 89 1.59 -3.34 13.86
C GLU A 89 0.21 -3.99 13.95
N TYR A 90 -0.11 -4.73 12.91
CA TYR A 90 -1.35 -5.49 12.76
C TYR A 90 -1.04 -6.92 12.36
N LYS A 91 -1.84 -7.87 12.80
CA LYS A 91 -1.69 -9.29 12.48
C LYS A 91 -2.91 -9.82 11.76
N ALA A 92 -2.68 -10.71 10.83
CA ALA A 92 -3.73 -11.49 10.19
C ALA A 92 -3.20 -12.85 9.78
N HIS A 93 -4.09 -13.81 9.64
CA HIS A 93 -3.79 -15.11 9.07
C HIS A 93 -4.25 -15.13 7.62
N LEU A 94 -3.33 -15.40 6.70
CA LEU A 94 -3.62 -15.59 5.28
C LEU A 94 -3.61 -17.06 4.95
N ALA A 95 -4.70 -17.56 4.40
CA ALA A 95 -4.78 -18.90 3.83
C ALA A 95 -4.69 -18.77 2.30
N LEU A 96 -3.50 -18.98 1.78
CA LEU A 96 -3.25 -19.00 0.34
C LEU A 96 -3.60 -20.40 -0.23
N GLU A 97 -3.57 -20.53 -1.54
CA GLU A 97 -3.91 -21.79 -2.20
C GLU A 97 -2.67 -22.49 -2.77
N MET A 98 -1.59 -21.73 -2.96
CA MET A 98 -0.32 -22.25 -3.48
C MET A 98 0.85 -21.31 -3.19
N TYR A 99 2.06 -21.79 -3.40
CA TYR A 99 3.27 -20.96 -3.40
C TYR A 99 3.36 -20.12 -4.67
N GLY A 100 4.05 -19.00 -4.58
CA GLY A 100 4.29 -18.12 -5.72
C GLY A 100 4.15 -16.65 -5.37
N ASP A 101 4.04 -15.81 -6.39
CA ASP A 101 3.91 -14.38 -6.24
C ASP A 101 2.45 -13.95 -6.12
N TRP A 102 2.14 -13.30 -5.03
CA TRP A 102 0.81 -12.83 -4.70
C TRP A 102 0.79 -11.31 -4.53
N ALA A 103 -0.22 -10.66 -5.07
CA ALA A 103 -0.52 -9.27 -4.79
C ALA A 103 -1.33 -9.19 -3.48
N VAL A 104 -0.69 -8.76 -2.42
CA VAL A 104 -1.33 -8.54 -1.12
C VAL A 104 -1.94 -7.14 -1.13
N ARG A 105 -3.26 -7.06 -0.98
CA ARG A 105 -4.02 -5.79 -0.98
C ARG A 105 -4.42 -5.43 0.42
N LEU A 106 -4.03 -4.25 0.86
CA LEU A 106 -4.47 -3.67 2.12
C LEU A 106 -5.46 -2.55 1.83
N ARG A 107 -6.64 -2.63 2.42
CA ARG A 107 -7.57 -1.52 2.51
C ARG A 107 -7.51 -0.95 3.91
N ILE A 108 -7.23 0.33 3.99
CA ILE A 108 -7.11 1.08 5.24
C ILE A 108 -8.33 1.96 5.39
N SER A 109 -8.94 1.94 6.56
CA SER A 109 -10.04 2.83 6.97
C SER A 109 -9.94 3.16 8.46
N GLY A 110 -10.89 3.92 8.99
CA GLY A 110 -10.93 4.31 10.40
C GLY A 110 -10.19 5.61 10.69
N VAL A 111 -8.93 5.74 10.31
CA VAL A 111 -8.11 6.95 10.51
C VAL A 111 -8.02 7.81 9.25
N PHE A 112 -7.85 7.19 8.12
CA PHE A 112 -7.96 7.77 6.77
C PHE A 112 -8.24 6.64 5.79
N ARG A 113 -8.49 6.95 4.53
CA ARG A 113 -8.71 5.94 3.50
C ARG A 113 -7.51 5.83 2.58
N ASP A 114 -6.97 4.63 2.46
CA ASP A 114 -5.90 4.32 1.51
C ASP A 114 -6.02 2.86 1.05
N GLN A 115 -5.37 2.54 -0.05
CA GLN A 115 -5.23 1.19 -0.55
C GLN A 115 -3.79 0.98 -1.01
N ILE A 116 -3.18 -0.06 -0.48
CA ILE A 116 -1.82 -0.48 -0.83
C ILE A 116 -1.88 -1.85 -1.49
N VAL A 117 -1.07 -2.06 -2.51
CA VAL A 117 -0.87 -3.36 -3.14
C VAL A 117 0.62 -3.65 -3.15
N GLU A 118 1.01 -4.72 -2.48
CA GLU A 118 2.40 -5.19 -2.40
C GLU A 118 2.52 -6.56 -3.04
N LEU A 119 3.46 -6.72 -3.96
CA LEU A 119 3.78 -8.02 -4.55
C LEU A 119 4.77 -8.75 -3.65
N LYS A 120 4.39 -9.93 -3.18
CA LYS A 120 5.19 -10.77 -2.27
C LYS A 120 5.31 -12.19 -2.81
N GLY A 121 6.50 -12.76 -2.72
CA GLY A 121 6.71 -14.18 -2.97
C GLY A 121 6.42 -14.98 -1.70
N PHE A 122 5.61 -16.03 -1.81
CA PHE A 122 5.32 -16.94 -0.70
C PHE A 122 5.90 -18.32 -0.98
N THR A 123 6.61 -18.84 0.01
CA THR A 123 7.30 -20.13 -0.03
C THR A 123 7.05 -20.93 1.25
N GLU A 124 7.61 -22.11 1.35
CA GLU A 124 7.59 -22.91 2.59
C GLU A 124 8.27 -22.20 3.77
N GLN A 125 9.15 -21.24 3.54
CA GLN A 125 9.85 -20.48 4.58
C GLN A 125 9.12 -19.21 5.00
N GLY A 126 8.11 -18.78 4.25
CA GLY A 126 7.35 -17.55 4.51
C GLY A 126 7.31 -16.62 3.32
N SER A 127 7.07 -15.33 3.61
CA SER A 127 7.03 -14.30 2.57
C SER A 127 8.40 -13.68 2.34
N GLY A 128 8.66 -13.29 1.10
CA GLY A 128 9.87 -12.62 0.67
C GLY A 128 9.60 -11.68 -0.50
N PRO A 129 10.66 -11.19 -1.15
CA PRO A 129 10.51 -10.45 -2.39
C PRO A 129 9.88 -11.35 -3.46
N PRO A 130 9.15 -10.78 -4.43
CA PRO A 130 8.61 -11.55 -5.54
C PRO A 130 9.73 -12.20 -6.34
N SER A 131 9.43 -13.33 -6.95
CA SER A 131 10.37 -13.99 -7.85
C SER A 131 10.70 -13.03 -8.99
N LYS A 132 12.00 -12.87 -9.25
CA LYS A 132 12.46 -12.14 -10.43
C LYS A 132 12.03 -12.92 -11.66
N ARG A 133 10.91 -12.56 -12.28
CA ARG A 133 10.67 -13.00 -13.64
C ARG A 133 11.83 -12.46 -14.47
N ALA A 134 12.63 -13.36 -15.02
CA ALA A 134 13.52 -13.01 -16.09
C ALA A 134 12.64 -12.33 -17.16
N HIS A 135 12.77 -11.04 -17.32
CA HIS A 135 12.30 -10.36 -18.51
C HIS A 135 13.06 -11.00 -19.64
N GLY A 136 12.38 -11.90 -20.36
CA GLY A 136 12.94 -12.56 -21.50
C GLY A 136 13.47 -11.50 -22.46
N SER A 137 14.79 -11.43 -22.52
CA SER A 137 15.50 -10.77 -23.59
C SER A 137 14.95 -11.35 -24.88
N LYS A 138 14.19 -10.57 -25.63
CA LYS A 138 13.89 -10.86 -27.02
C LYS A 138 15.22 -10.80 -27.77
N GLY A 139 15.89 -11.94 -27.85
CA GLY A 139 16.97 -12.15 -28.78
C GLY A 139 16.38 -12.06 -30.18
N GLY A 140 16.59 -10.92 -30.82
CA GLY A 140 16.38 -10.77 -32.24
C GLY A 140 17.36 -11.67 -32.99
N GLY A 141 16.89 -12.85 -33.41
CA GLY A 141 17.64 -13.67 -34.35
C GLY A 141 17.61 -13.01 -35.72
N HIS A 142 18.74 -12.39 -36.08
CA HIS A 142 19.01 -12.05 -37.47
C HIS A 142 19.42 -13.33 -38.19
N HIS A 143 18.51 -13.91 -38.95
CA HIS A 143 18.87 -14.82 -40.03
C HIS A 143 19.35 -13.98 -41.21
N LYS A 144 20.65 -14.05 -41.49
CA LYS A 144 21.21 -13.69 -42.80
C LYS A 144 21.24 -14.93 -43.68
N HIS A 145 20.59 -14.83 -44.80
CA HIS A 145 20.91 -15.59 -46.01
C HIS A 145 21.70 -14.70 -46.92
#